data_39348d481a3ea5a31697e090bea4ec84
#
_entry.id   39348d481a3ea5a31697e090bea4ec84
#
_cell.length_a   1.000
_cell.length_b   1.000
_cell.length_c   1.000
_cell.angle_alpha   90.00
_cell.angle_beta   90.00
_cell.angle_gamma   90.00
#
_symmetry.space_group_name_H-M   'P 1'
#
loop_
_entity.id
_entity.type
_entity.pdbx_description
1 polymer ?
#
loop_
_entity_poly.entity_id
_entity_poly.type
_entity_poly.pdbx_seq_one_letter_code
_entity_poly.pdbx_strand_id
1 'polypeptide(L)'
;MGLRLQLRKAQAEAGDIILLYGDESEALTHPYLARAWALRGADLRVPAPGQAKKVAIIGSLDHVTRQLIVHTSQTKRSRDFIAHLEQLDPLFGPQPGRAIKPVVLVEDNGPIHVSKLTLKAIEARKHWLTVEWLPKYAPELNDIEVVWHDLKARHLAHQTFADADVLDRAIHAAVAALNRERTVNPLVIQRISA
;
A
#
# COMPACT_ATOMS: atom_id res chain seq x y z
N MET A 1 20.41 1.13 -8.98
CA MET A 1 19.16 0.66 -8.35
C MET A 1 18.24 -0.02 -9.37
N GLY A 2 17.95 0.57 -10.53
CA GLY A 2 17.05 0.00 -11.53
C GLY A 2 17.33 -1.46 -11.91
N LEU A 3 18.59 -1.81 -12.25
CA LEU A 3 18.97 -3.20 -12.57
C LEU A 3 18.76 -4.16 -11.39
N ARG A 4 19.00 -3.73 -10.15
CA ARG A 4 18.78 -4.57 -8.96
C ARG A 4 17.30 -4.84 -8.76
N LEU A 5 16.46 -3.83 -8.93
CA LEU A 5 15.00 -3.97 -8.83
C LEU A 5 14.43 -4.87 -9.96
N GLN A 6 14.95 -4.74 -11.19
CA GLN A 6 14.59 -5.66 -12.28
C GLN A 6 14.92 -7.11 -11.95
N LEU A 7 16.11 -7.37 -11.36
CA LEU A 7 16.47 -8.70 -10.90
C LEU A 7 15.48 -9.23 -9.84
N ARG A 8 15.08 -8.38 -8.86
CA ARG A 8 14.09 -8.76 -7.84
C ARG A 8 12.72 -9.05 -8.44
N LYS A 9 12.29 -8.27 -9.44
CA LYS A 9 11.05 -8.54 -10.18
C LYS A 9 11.11 -9.91 -10.87
N ALA A 10 12.19 -10.20 -11.60
CA ALA A 10 12.38 -11.51 -12.25
C ALA A 10 12.39 -12.67 -11.25
N GLN A 11 13.07 -12.52 -10.09
CA GLN A 11 13.06 -13.54 -9.04
C GLN A 11 11.65 -13.75 -8.44
N ALA A 12 10.87 -12.69 -8.28
CA ALA A 12 9.50 -12.78 -7.79
C ALA A 12 8.59 -13.48 -8.81
N GLU A 13 8.71 -13.14 -10.09
CA GLU A 13 7.96 -13.75 -11.20
C GLU A 13 8.31 -15.22 -11.37
N ALA A 14 9.58 -15.60 -11.15
CA ALA A 14 10.02 -17.02 -11.11
C ALA A 14 9.53 -17.76 -9.86
N GLY A 15 9.03 -17.03 -8.86
CA GLY A 15 8.54 -17.61 -7.61
C GLY A 15 9.63 -17.88 -6.56
N ASP A 16 10.85 -17.38 -6.75
CA ASP A 16 11.98 -17.59 -5.84
C ASP A 16 11.85 -16.76 -4.56
N ILE A 17 11.26 -15.56 -4.67
CA ILE A 17 11.03 -14.61 -3.57
C ILE A 17 9.60 -14.08 -3.60
N ILE A 18 9.20 -13.43 -2.51
CA ILE A 18 8.05 -12.51 -2.49
C ILE A 18 8.62 -11.09 -2.54
N LEU A 19 8.19 -10.29 -3.50
CA LEU A 19 8.60 -8.89 -3.62
C LEU A 19 7.44 -7.99 -3.22
N LEU A 20 7.65 -7.20 -2.18
CA LEU A 20 6.68 -6.23 -1.67
C LEU A 20 7.20 -4.81 -1.92
N TYR A 21 6.30 -3.90 -2.30
CA TYR A 21 6.56 -2.46 -2.34
C TYR A 21 5.85 -1.82 -1.17
N GLY A 22 6.60 -1.23 -0.26
CA GLY A 22 6.07 -0.52 0.88
C GLY A 22 6.05 0.99 0.67
N ASP A 23 5.08 1.66 1.28
CA ASP A 23 4.94 3.11 1.29
C ASP A 23 3.84 3.57 2.25
N GLU A 24 3.84 4.89 2.57
CA GLU A 24 2.78 5.52 3.31
C GLU A 24 1.93 6.43 2.45
N SER A 25 0.64 6.39 2.73
CA SER A 25 -0.32 7.31 2.17
C SER A 25 -1.18 7.93 3.28
N GLU A 26 -2.13 8.75 2.91
CA GLU A 26 -3.19 9.20 3.80
C GLU A 26 -4.48 9.41 3.02
N ALA A 27 -5.59 9.21 3.70
CA ALA A 27 -6.91 9.54 3.19
C ALA A 27 -7.57 10.60 4.07
N LEU A 28 -8.45 11.37 3.45
CA LEU A 28 -9.16 12.48 4.10
C LEU A 28 -10.65 12.18 4.18
N THR A 29 -11.33 12.68 5.20
CA THR A 29 -12.80 12.62 5.29
C THR A 29 -13.49 13.47 4.22
N HIS A 30 -12.77 14.43 3.62
CA HIS A 30 -13.25 15.19 2.49
C HIS A 30 -13.14 14.39 1.18
N PRO A 31 -14.02 14.68 0.20
CA PRO A 31 -14.09 13.90 -1.03
C PRO A 31 -12.86 14.11 -1.92
N TYR A 32 -12.35 13.03 -2.48
CA TYR A 32 -11.50 13.08 -3.66
C TYR A 32 -12.37 13.30 -4.88
N LEU A 33 -12.05 14.28 -5.70
CA LEU A 33 -12.78 14.56 -6.92
C LEU A 33 -12.10 13.88 -8.10
N ALA A 34 -12.83 13.06 -8.82
CA ALA A 34 -12.39 12.42 -10.04
C ALA A 34 -13.32 12.83 -11.21
N ARG A 35 -12.87 12.62 -12.44
CA ARG A 35 -13.73 12.83 -13.61
C ARG A 35 -14.84 11.78 -13.64
N ALA A 36 -16.08 12.22 -13.86
CA ALA A 36 -17.24 11.36 -13.99
C ALA A 36 -18.08 11.75 -15.20
N TRP A 37 -18.73 10.78 -15.82
CA TRP A 37 -19.74 11.04 -16.83
C TRP A 37 -21.05 11.39 -16.15
N ALA A 38 -21.73 12.45 -16.62
CA ALA A 38 -23.03 12.87 -16.13
C ALA A 38 -23.87 13.47 -17.25
N LEU A 39 -25.17 13.55 -17.03
CA LEU A 39 -26.07 14.27 -17.94
C LEU A 39 -25.71 15.76 -17.94
N ARG A 40 -25.84 16.39 -19.10
CA ARG A 40 -25.60 17.84 -19.23
C ARG A 40 -26.51 18.60 -18.29
N GLY A 41 -25.91 19.46 -17.42
CA GLY A 41 -26.63 20.24 -16.42
C GLY A 41 -26.87 19.52 -15.08
N ALA A 42 -26.35 18.30 -14.90
CA ALA A 42 -26.42 17.63 -13.60
C ALA A 42 -25.62 18.40 -12.55
N ASP A 43 -26.16 18.42 -11.30
CA ASP A 43 -25.43 18.93 -10.16
C ASP A 43 -24.42 17.87 -9.66
N LEU A 44 -23.13 18.20 -9.85
CA LEU A 44 -22.01 17.32 -9.47
C LEU A 44 -21.32 17.76 -8.18
N ARG A 45 -21.93 18.63 -7.39
CA ARG A 45 -21.35 19.09 -6.12
C ARG A 45 -21.35 17.95 -5.11
N VAL A 46 -20.20 17.75 -4.46
CA VAL A 46 -20.07 16.81 -3.35
C VAL A 46 -19.85 17.61 -2.07
N PRO A 47 -20.71 17.44 -1.04
CA PRO A 47 -20.56 18.16 0.22
C PRO A 47 -19.22 17.86 0.90
N ALA A 48 -18.57 18.88 1.43
CA ALA A 48 -17.31 18.77 2.19
C ALA A 48 -17.40 19.62 3.47
N PRO A 49 -18.24 19.22 4.44
CA PRO A 49 -18.49 20.05 5.64
C PRO A 49 -17.34 19.96 6.64
N GLY A 50 -17.06 21.11 7.30
CA GLY A 50 -16.12 21.21 8.42
C GLY A 50 -14.65 21.06 8.00
N GLN A 51 -13.81 20.70 8.97
CA GLN A 51 -12.39 20.44 8.75
C GLN A 51 -12.16 18.99 8.38
N ALA A 52 -11.30 18.75 7.37
CA ALA A 52 -10.88 17.42 7.00
C ALA A 52 -10.13 16.75 8.17
N LYS A 53 -10.56 15.55 8.53
CA LYS A 53 -9.78 14.63 9.35
C LYS A 53 -9.05 13.67 8.42
N LYS A 54 -7.92 13.13 8.88
CA LYS A 54 -7.12 12.19 8.10
C LYS A 54 -6.95 10.87 8.80
N VAL A 55 -6.80 9.81 7.99
CA VAL A 55 -6.34 8.49 8.38
C VAL A 55 -5.05 8.22 7.63
N ALA A 56 -3.98 7.90 8.34
CA ALA A 56 -2.73 7.45 7.77
C ALA A 56 -2.87 5.99 7.33
N ILE A 57 -2.25 5.65 6.21
CA ILE A 57 -2.25 4.31 5.63
C ILE A 57 -0.78 3.93 5.43
N ILE A 58 -0.37 2.80 5.98
CA ILE A 58 0.92 2.18 5.71
C ILE A 58 0.61 0.90 4.95
N GLY A 59 1.24 0.66 3.82
CA GLY A 59 0.87 -0.45 2.98
C GLY A 59 2.03 -1.17 2.34
N SER A 60 1.78 -2.41 1.94
CA SER A 60 2.66 -3.22 1.13
C SER A 60 1.89 -3.83 -0.04
N LEU A 61 2.42 -3.65 -1.25
CA LEU A 61 1.88 -4.20 -2.48
C LEU A 61 2.73 -5.40 -2.92
N ASP A 62 2.13 -6.57 -3.02
CA ASP A 62 2.80 -7.73 -3.63
C ASP A 62 2.96 -7.53 -5.14
N HIS A 63 4.18 -7.67 -5.64
CA HIS A 63 4.50 -7.47 -7.06
C HIS A 63 3.75 -8.42 -7.97
N VAL A 64 3.68 -9.70 -7.62
CA VAL A 64 3.12 -10.76 -8.47
C VAL A 64 1.60 -10.84 -8.34
N THR A 65 1.10 -10.93 -7.11
CA THR A 65 -0.34 -11.08 -6.87
C THR A 65 -1.11 -9.78 -6.95
N ARG A 66 -0.41 -8.64 -6.90
CA ARG A 66 -0.96 -7.27 -6.83
C ARG A 66 -1.88 -7.05 -5.64
N GLN A 67 -1.81 -7.91 -4.63
CA GLN A 67 -2.56 -7.74 -3.39
C GLN A 67 -1.96 -6.62 -2.57
N LEU A 68 -2.81 -5.72 -2.11
CA LEU A 68 -2.46 -4.61 -1.23
C LEU A 68 -2.81 -4.98 0.21
N ILE A 69 -1.82 -4.90 1.11
CA ILE A 69 -1.97 -5.12 2.55
C ILE A 69 -1.80 -3.75 3.20
N VAL A 70 -2.72 -3.35 4.07
CA VAL A 70 -2.66 -2.03 4.71
C VAL A 70 -2.82 -2.12 6.22
N HIS A 71 -2.11 -1.24 6.91
CA HIS A 71 -2.31 -0.85 8.30
C HIS A 71 -2.76 0.60 8.34
N THR A 72 -3.85 0.90 9.04
CA THR A 72 -4.35 2.25 9.20
C THR A 72 -4.06 2.76 10.61
N SER A 73 -3.79 4.07 10.72
CA SER A 73 -3.48 4.71 11.98
C SER A 73 -3.87 6.20 11.95
N GLN A 74 -3.89 6.85 13.11
CA GLN A 74 -4.03 8.31 13.18
C GLN A 74 -2.71 9.04 12.92
N THR A 75 -1.58 8.32 12.93
CA THR A 75 -0.23 8.89 12.78
C THR A 75 0.60 8.07 11.79
N LYS A 76 1.69 8.69 11.29
CA LYS A 76 2.73 8.00 10.53
C LYS A 76 4.01 8.02 11.38
N ARG A 77 4.15 7.05 12.26
CA ARG A 77 5.31 6.93 13.15
C ARG A 77 5.93 5.54 13.02
N SER A 78 7.17 5.41 13.51
CA SER A 78 7.88 4.12 13.49
C SER A 78 7.07 2.97 14.12
N ARG A 79 6.29 3.23 15.17
CA ARG A 79 5.41 2.20 15.78
C ARG A 79 4.30 1.74 14.84
N ASP A 80 3.76 2.66 14.03
CA ASP A 80 2.70 2.33 13.09
C ASP A 80 3.25 1.48 11.93
N PHE A 81 4.48 1.79 11.47
CA PHE A 81 5.19 0.95 10.51
C PHE A 81 5.53 -0.43 11.10
N ILE A 82 5.94 -0.49 12.37
CA ILE A 82 6.20 -1.78 13.04
C ILE A 82 4.92 -2.60 13.16
N ALA A 83 3.78 -1.98 13.49
CA ALA A 83 2.48 -2.66 13.51
C ALA A 83 2.11 -3.21 12.12
N HIS A 84 2.46 -2.49 11.04
CA HIS A 84 2.32 -3.03 9.69
C HIS A 84 3.23 -4.26 9.45
N LEU A 85 4.50 -4.22 9.87
CA LEU A 85 5.40 -5.39 9.78
C LEU A 85 4.84 -6.59 10.57
N GLU A 86 4.22 -6.35 11.74
CA GLU A 86 3.55 -7.38 12.53
C GLU A 86 2.35 -8.01 11.81
N GLN A 87 1.67 -7.27 10.93
CA GLN A 87 0.63 -7.85 10.05
C GLN A 87 1.21 -8.71 8.93
N LEU A 88 2.45 -8.45 8.49
CA LEU A 88 3.14 -9.27 7.50
C LEU A 88 3.66 -10.59 8.08
N ASP A 89 3.96 -10.64 9.40
CA ASP A 89 4.47 -11.84 10.08
C ASP A 89 3.60 -13.09 9.85
N PRO A 90 2.26 -13.09 10.08
CA PRO A 90 1.42 -14.25 9.84
C PRO A 90 1.21 -14.57 8.37
N LEU A 91 1.42 -13.64 7.45
CA LEU A 91 1.23 -13.83 6.02
C LEU A 91 2.44 -14.46 5.35
N PHE A 92 3.63 -14.00 5.72
CA PHE A 92 4.88 -14.31 5.00
C PHE A 92 5.97 -14.88 5.91
N GLY A 93 5.89 -14.66 7.21
CA GLY A 93 6.87 -15.14 8.18
C GLY A 93 6.83 -16.66 8.37
N PRO A 94 7.75 -17.19 9.19
CA PRO A 94 7.84 -18.61 9.50
C PRO A 94 6.55 -19.14 10.13
N GLN A 95 6.06 -20.28 9.61
CA GLN A 95 4.92 -20.98 10.17
C GLN A 95 5.21 -22.49 10.23
N PRO A 96 4.70 -23.21 11.25
CA PRO A 96 4.85 -24.65 11.35
C PRO A 96 4.35 -25.35 10.07
N GLY A 97 5.18 -26.20 9.47
CA GLY A 97 4.83 -26.98 8.29
C GLY A 97 4.83 -26.24 6.95
N ARG A 98 5.15 -24.94 6.93
CA ARG A 98 5.27 -24.14 5.71
C ARG A 98 6.73 -23.82 5.41
N ALA A 99 7.17 -24.10 4.17
CA ALA A 99 8.47 -23.62 3.70
C ALA A 99 8.51 -22.09 3.69
N ILE A 100 9.55 -21.50 4.26
CA ILE A 100 9.76 -20.05 4.25
C ILE A 100 10.19 -19.64 2.85
N LYS A 101 9.45 -18.70 2.25
CA LYS A 101 9.87 -18.01 1.02
C LYS A 101 10.50 -16.68 1.45
N PRO A 102 11.72 -16.34 0.99
CA PRO A 102 12.32 -15.04 1.30
C PRO A 102 11.45 -13.89 0.82
N VAL A 103 11.29 -12.87 1.66
CA VAL A 103 10.57 -11.64 1.31
C VAL A 103 11.57 -10.51 1.12
N VAL A 104 11.42 -9.77 0.04
CA VAL A 104 12.12 -8.52 -0.20
C VAL A 104 11.10 -7.39 -0.15
N LEU A 105 11.26 -6.49 0.81
CA LEU A 105 10.44 -5.29 0.96
C LEU A 105 11.22 -4.09 0.42
N VAL A 106 10.67 -3.44 -0.59
CA VAL A 106 11.22 -2.22 -1.19
C VAL A 106 10.62 -1.04 -0.44
N GLU A 107 11.47 -0.20 0.16
CA GLU A 107 11.06 0.94 0.98
C GLU A 107 11.90 2.17 0.69
N ASP A 108 11.32 3.34 0.95
CA ASP A 108 12.10 4.57 0.94
C ASP A 108 12.94 4.73 2.22
N ASN A 109 13.81 5.75 2.23
CA ASN A 109 14.65 6.08 3.37
C ASN A 109 13.98 7.11 4.32
N GLY A 110 12.66 7.10 4.43
CA GLY A 110 11.91 7.98 5.32
C GLY A 110 12.30 7.82 6.79
N PRO A 111 12.15 8.87 7.61
CA PRO A 111 12.57 8.83 9.02
C PRO A 111 11.95 7.71 9.83
N ILE A 112 10.72 7.32 9.51
CA ILE A 112 10.03 6.24 10.22
C ILE A 112 10.59 4.87 9.89
N HIS A 113 11.15 4.68 8.69
CA HIS A 113 11.74 3.43 8.21
C HIS A 113 13.16 3.22 8.74
N VAL A 114 13.95 4.30 8.89
CA VAL A 114 15.35 4.23 9.32
C VAL A 114 15.56 4.54 10.82
N SER A 115 14.49 4.66 11.60
CA SER A 115 14.59 4.86 13.04
C SER A 115 15.23 3.64 13.72
N LYS A 116 15.91 3.86 14.85
CA LYS A 116 16.51 2.76 15.64
C LYS A 116 15.48 1.68 16.02
N LEU A 117 14.24 2.10 16.30
CA LEU A 117 13.15 1.19 16.65
C LEU A 117 12.76 0.32 15.46
N THR A 118 12.57 0.92 14.30
CA THR A 118 12.25 0.23 13.05
C THR A 118 13.36 -0.72 12.63
N LEU A 119 14.62 -0.24 12.64
CA LEU A 119 15.76 -1.09 12.26
C LEU A 119 15.88 -2.32 13.18
N LYS A 120 15.60 -2.17 14.48
CA LYS A 120 15.54 -3.31 15.42
C LYS A 120 14.42 -4.29 15.04
N ALA A 121 13.26 -3.80 14.67
CA ALA A 121 12.13 -4.64 14.25
C ALA A 121 12.40 -5.38 12.93
N ILE A 122 13.07 -4.72 11.97
CA ILE A 122 13.53 -5.36 10.72
C ILE A 122 14.59 -6.42 11.03
N GLU A 123 15.57 -6.12 11.86
CA GLU A 123 16.65 -7.06 12.24
C GLU A 123 16.09 -8.32 12.91
N ALA A 124 15.04 -8.21 13.72
CA ALA A 124 14.36 -9.37 14.31
C ALA A 124 13.74 -10.31 13.23
N ARG A 125 13.46 -9.79 12.04
CA ARG A 125 12.84 -10.51 10.91
C ARG A 125 13.84 -10.91 9.82
N LYS A 126 15.13 -10.65 9.98
CA LYS A 126 16.17 -10.86 8.95
C LYS A 126 16.28 -12.28 8.41
N HIS A 127 15.74 -13.26 9.12
CA HIS A 127 15.75 -14.66 8.71
C HIS A 127 14.73 -14.97 7.61
N TRP A 128 13.80 -14.05 7.33
CA TRP A 128 12.84 -14.18 6.23
C TRP A 128 12.60 -12.88 5.46
N LEU A 129 12.87 -11.69 6.06
CA LEU A 129 12.64 -10.38 5.49
C LEU A 129 13.96 -9.65 5.22
N THR A 130 14.11 -9.14 4.00
CA THR A 130 15.20 -8.23 3.60
C THR A 130 14.60 -6.92 3.10
N VAL A 131 15.14 -5.79 3.51
CA VAL A 131 14.69 -4.47 3.02
C VAL A 131 15.66 -3.98 1.95
N GLU A 132 15.10 -3.57 0.81
CA GLU A 132 15.79 -2.92 -0.31
C GLU A 132 15.45 -1.43 -0.30
N TRP A 133 16.41 -0.61 0.07
CA TRP A 133 16.22 0.84 0.17
C TRP A 133 16.22 1.51 -1.20
N LEU A 134 15.18 2.27 -1.51
CA LEU A 134 15.12 3.11 -2.70
C LEU A 134 16.08 4.30 -2.61
N PRO A 135 16.59 4.81 -3.73
CA PRO A 135 17.24 6.11 -3.75
C PRO A 135 16.29 7.21 -3.27
N LYS A 136 16.85 8.28 -2.72
CA LYS A 136 16.01 9.45 -2.37
C LYS A 136 15.34 10.02 -3.63
N TYR A 137 14.09 10.42 -3.50
CA TYR A 137 13.31 11.05 -4.56
C TYR A 137 13.15 10.20 -5.84
N ALA A 138 12.92 8.90 -5.69
CA ALA A 138 12.69 7.99 -6.80
C ALA A 138 11.32 7.26 -6.67
N PRO A 139 10.19 7.99 -6.58
CA PRO A 139 8.85 7.38 -6.44
C PRO A 139 8.49 6.53 -7.66
N GLU A 140 9.02 6.84 -8.85
CA GLU A 140 8.82 6.07 -10.08
C GLU A 140 9.33 4.61 -10.00
N LEU A 141 10.16 4.31 -9.00
CA LEU A 141 10.63 2.95 -8.73
C LEU A 141 9.73 2.20 -7.74
N ASN A 142 8.71 2.86 -7.17
CA ASN A 142 7.81 2.28 -6.19
C ASN A 142 6.42 2.03 -6.79
N ASP A 143 6.17 0.78 -7.20
CA ASP A 143 4.93 0.38 -7.89
C ASP A 143 3.65 0.62 -7.05
N ILE A 144 3.75 0.82 -5.74
CA ILE A 144 2.59 1.06 -4.85
C ILE A 144 1.98 2.45 -5.04
N GLU A 145 2.74 3.43 -5.53
CA GLU A 145 2.26 4.80 -5.74
C GLU A 145 1.06 4.87 -6.70
N VAL A 146 1.11 4.07 -7.77
CA VAL A 146 -0.02 3.96 -8.71
C VAL A 146 -1.26 3.39 -8.04
N VAL A 147 -1.07 2.50 -7.08
CA VAL A 147 -2.16 1.87 -6.32
C VAL A 147 -2.81 2.85 -5.36
N TRP A 148 -2.04 3.73 -4.72
CA TRP A 148 -2.59 4.81 -3.90
C TRP A 148 -3.46 5.77 -4.71
N HIS A 149 -3.02 6.12 -5.92
CA HIS A 149 -3.81 6.93 -6.82
C HIS A 149 -5.13 6.22 -7.19
N ASP A 150 -5.07 4.95 -7.56
CA ASP A 150 -6.24 4.15 -7.95
C ASP A 150 -7.24 4.02 -6.78
N LEU A 151 -6.75 3.72 -5.57
CA LEU A 151 -7.57 3.65 -4.35
C LEU A 151 -8.35 4.95 -4.11
N LYS A 152 -7.66 6.10 -4.21
CA LYS A 152 -8.27 7.40 -3.96
C LYS A 152 -9.22 7.84 -5.08
N ALA A 153 -8.83 7.63 -6.35
CA ALA A 153 -9.57 8.13 -7.50
C ALA A 153 -10.77 7.26 -7.91
N ARG A 154 -10.79 5.98 -7.53
CA ARG A 154 -11.85 5.05 -7.92
C ARG A 154 -12.69 4.54 -6.77
N HIS A 155 -12.06 4.21 -5.64
CA HIS A 155 -12.76 3.59 -4.52
C HIS A 155 -13.20 4.57 -3.43
N LEU A 156 -12.47 5.67 -3.23
CA LEU A 156 -12.79 6.71 -2.25
C LEU A 156 -13.29 8.02 -2.89
N ALA A 157 -13.37 8.07 -4.23
CA ALA A 157 -13.81 9.27 -4.94
C ALA A 157 -15.28 9.61 -4.68
N HIS A 158 -15.58 10.92 -4.69
CA HIS A 158 -16.93 11.47 -4.57
C HIS A 158 -17.66 11.13 -3.26
N GLN A 159 -16.94 10.69 -2.24
CA GLN A 159 -17.49 10.32 -0.95
C GLN A 159 -17.01 11.27 0.13
N THR A 160 -17.91 11.65 1.03
CA THR A 160 -17.62 12.39 2.24
C THR A 160 -17.87 11.49 3.44
N PHE A 161 -16.94 11.46 4.37
CA PHE A 161 -17.00 10.59 5.55
C PHE A 161 -17.26 11.44 6.80
N ALA A 162 -18.17 10.98 7.65
CA ALA A 162 -18.59 11.74 8.84
C ALA A 162 -17.43 11.94 9.85
N ASP A 163 -16.57 10.95 9.97
CA ASP A 163 -15.41 10.96 10.87
C ASP A 163 -14.30 10.02 10.39
N ALA A 164 -13.21 9.95 11.16
CA ALA A 164 -12.05 9.13 10.86
C ALA A 164 -12.37 7.62 10.92
N ASP A 165 -13.26 7.18 11.81
CA ASP A 165 -13.61 5.78 11.97
C ASP A 165 -14.45 5.27 10.79
N VAL A 166 -15.34 6.12 10.26
CA VAL A 166 -16.10 5.82 9.02
C VAL A 166 -15.16 5.74 7.83
N LEU A 167 -14.21 6.68 7.74
CA LEU A 167 -13.18 6.68 6.69
C LEU A 167 -12.30 5.44 6.78
N ASP A 168 -11.88 5.05 7.98
CA ASP A 168 -11.05 3.87 8.22
C ASP A 168 -11.74 2.59 7.67
N ARG A 169 -12.99 2.37 8.04
CA ARG A 169 -13.78 1.24 7.51
C ARG A 169 -13.92 1.29 5.99
N ALA A 170 -14.10 2.49 5.43
CA ALA A 170 -14.20 2.67 3.99
C ALA A 170 -12.86 2.35 3.28
N ILE A 171 -11.71 2.70 3.86
CA ILE A 171 -10.39 2.33 3.35
C ILE A 171 -10.25 0.81 3.28
N HIS A 172 -10.55 0.10 4.37
CA HIS A 172 -10.45 -1.36 4.40
C HIS A 172 -11.42 -2.04 3.42
N ALA A 173 -12.65 -1.53 3.29
CA ALA A 173 -13.61 -2.01 2.29
C ALA A 173 -13.12 -1.77 0.85
N ALA A 174 -12.53 -0.59 0.59
CA ALA A 174 -11.96 -0.22 -0.70
C ALA A 174 -10.76 -1.11 -1.06
N VAL A 175 -9.84 -1.37 -0.11
CA VAL A 175 -8.72 -2.28 -0.30
C VAL A 175 -9.20 -3.70 -0.59
N ALA A 176 -10.21 -4.19 0.13
CA ALA A 176 -10.79 -5.51 -0.12
C ALA A 176 -11.45 -5.59 -1.52
N ALA A 177 -12.14 -4.54 -1.98
CA ALA A 177 -12.70 -4.46 -3.32
C ALA A 177 -11.61 -4.48 -4.39
N LEU A 178 -10.60 -3.63 -4.24
CA LEU A 178 -9.45 -3.52 -5.14
C LEU A 178 -8.69 -4.85 -5.25
N ASN A 179 -8.48 -5.55 -4.14
CA ASN A 179 -7.84 -6.87 -4.13
C ASN A 179 -8.69 -7.93 -4.84
N ARG A 180 -10.02 -7.92 -4.67
CA ARG A 180 -10.94 -8.82 -5.41
C ARG A 180 -10.91 -8.55 -6.91
N GLU A 181 -10.95 -7.29 -7.34
CA GLU A 181 -10.88 -6.92 -8.76
C GLU A 181 -9.60 -7.46 -9.42
N ARG A 182 -8.47 -7.37 -8.72
CA ARG A 182 -7.17 -7.84 -9.22
C ARG A 182 -7.08 -9.35 -9.30
N THR A 183 -7.75 -10.06 -8.40
CA THR A 183 -7.80 -11.54 -8.44
C THR A 183 -8.66 -12.04 -9.59
N VAL A 184 -9.76 -11.35 -9.90
CA VAL A 184 -10.74 -11.78 -10.93
C VAL A 184 -10.34 -11.30 -12.32
N ASN A 185 -9.66 -10.16 -12.44
CA ASN A 185 -9.31 -9.57 -13.74
C ASN A 185 -7.80 -9.35 -13.88
N PRO A 186 -7.05 -10.36 -14.36
CA PRO A 186 -5.60 -10.28 -14.53
C PRO A 186 -5.16 -9.20 -15.55
N LEU A 187 -6.04 -8.71 -16.43
CA LEU A 187 -5.73 -7.61 -17.36
C LEU A 187 -5.58 -6.26 -16.64
N VAL A 188 -6.17 -6.09 -15.47
CA VAL A 188 -5.95 -4.90 -14.62
C VAL A 188 -4.51 -4.87 -14.10
N ILE A 189 -3.89 -6.02 -13.91
CA ILE A 189 -2.50 -6.18 -13.48
C ILE A 189 -1.52 -5.61 -14.53
N GLN A 190 -1.78 -5.83 -15.83
CA GLN A 190 -0.90 -5.42 -16.92
C GLN A 190 -0.94 -3.90 -17.22
N ARG A 191 -2.03 -3.21 -16.91
CA ARG A 191 -2.17 -1.76 -17.15
C ARG A 191 -1.38 -0.87 -16.19
N ILE A 192 -0.85 -1.44 -15.11
CA ILE A 192 -0.07 -0.70 -14.10
C ILE A 192 1.44 -0.77 -14.41
N SER A 193 1.85 -1.57 -15.37
CA SER A 193 3.26 -1.81 -15.72
C SER A 193 3.74 -1.03 -16.96
N ALA A 194 2.96 -0.07 -17.47
CA ALA A 194 3.27 0.72 -18.66
C ALA A 194 3.57 2.18 -18.32
#